data_16de840fa17d720ef38246352de3563b
#
_entry.id   16de840fa17d720ef38246352de3563b
#
_cell.length_a   1.000
_cell.length_b   1.000
_cell.length_c   1.000
_cell.angle_alpha   90.00
_cell.angle_beta   90.00
_cell.angle_gamma   90.00
#
_symmetry.space_group_name_H-M   'P 1'
#
loop_
_entity.id
_entity.type
_entity.pdbx_description
1 polymer ?
#
loop_
_entity_poly.entity_id
_entity_poly.type
_entity_poly.pdbx_seq_one_letter_code
_entity_poly.pdbx_strand_id
1 'polypeptide(L)'
;MNILSHSGPFALFFAFAIAHALADFPLQGDYLARMKCRSQASMPSEWIISLTAHSLVQAGGVWIVSGSALLGATELCLHWLIDLGKGEGKFGYVTDQLLHLACKLAYVIVLVLGIVAV
;
A
#
# COMPACT_ATOMS: atom_id res chain seq x y z
N MET A 1 15.90 -6.04 -14.90
CA MET A 1 15.29 -7.33 -14.48
C MET A 1 15.06 -7.32 -12.99
N ASN A 2 13.84 -7.59 -12.57
CA ASN A 2 13.53 -7.62 -11.15
C ASN A 2 13.86 -9.02 -10.59
N ILE A 3 14.85 -9.07 -9.68
CA ILE A 3 15.29 -10.33 -9.06
C ILE A 3 14.13 -11.03 -8.34
N LEU A 4 13.23 -10.24 -7.75
CA LEU A 4 12.11 -10.76 -6.98
C LEU A 4 11.02 -11.41 -7.85
N SER A 5 10.92 -11.05 -9.13
CA SER A 5 9.91 -11.63 -10.02
C SER A 5 10.20 -13.11 -10.34
N HIS A 6 11.45 -13.54 -10.15
CA HIS A 6 11.85 -14.95 -10.32
C HIS A 6 11.86 -15.72 -9.00
N SER A 7 11.59 -15.07 -7.89
CA SER A 7 11.43 -15.71 -6.59
C SER A 7 10.04 -16.33 -6.50
N GLY A 8 9.89 -17.42 -5.76
CA GLY A 8 8.59 -18.08 -5.63
C GLY A 8 7.51 -17.16 -5.01
N PRO A 9 6.23 -17.59 -5.04
CA PRO A 9 5.12 -16.77 -4.55
C PRO A 9 5.25 -16.41 -3.08
N PHE A 10 5.79 -17.29 -2.26
CA PHE A 10 6.02 -16.99 -0.84
C PHE A 10 7.03 -15.84 -0.65
N ALA A 11 8.14 -15.87 -1.39
CA ALA A 11 9.15 -14.81 -1.31
C ALA A 11 8.61 -13.47 -1.80
N LEU A 12 7.78 -13.45 -2.85
CA LEU A 12 7.09 -12.26 -3.33
C LEU A 12 6.16 -11.68 -2.26
N PHE A 13 5.33 -12.51 -1.67
CA PHE A 13 4.42 -12.05 -0.61
C PHE A 13 5.19 -11.51 0.59
N PHE A 14 6.27 -12.18 0.98
CA PHE A 14 7.13 -11.75 2.07
C PHE A 14 7.74 -10.37 1.77
N ALA A 15 8.23 -10.17 0.55
CA ALA A 15 8.78 -8.88 0.12
C ALA A 15 7.73 -7.77 0.12
N PHE A 16 6.50 -8.04 -0.35
CA PHE A 16 5.39 -7.10 -0.26
C PHE A 16 5.04 -6.74 1.18
N ALA A 17 5.00 -7.73 2.07
CA ALA A 17 4.71 -7.50 3.48
C ALA A 17 5.78 -6.63 4.14
N ILE A 18 7.05 -6.86 3.83
CA ILE A 18 8.18 -6.03 4.33
C ILE A 18 8.03 -4.59 3.82
N ALA A 19 7.79 -4.41 2.52
CA ALA A 19 7.63 -3.08 1.93
C ALA A 19 6.44 -2.34 2.55
N HIS A 20 5.33 -3.03 2.76
CA HIS A 20 4.15 -2.45 3.42
C HIS A 20 4.48 -2.01 4.85
N ALA A 21 5.14 -2.86 5.63
CA ALA A 21 5.51 -2.53 7.01
C ALA A 21 6.47 -1.33 7.08
N LEU A 22 7.45 -1.27 6.18
CA LEU A 22 8.37 -0.14 6.12
C LEU A 22 7.64 1.17 5.82
N ALA A 23 6.69 1.14 4.90
CA ALA A 23 5.93 2.33 4.50
C ALA A 23 4.90 2.74 5.55
N ASP A 24 4.27 1.78 6.24
CA ASP A 24 3.24 2.07 7.25
C ASP A 24 3.80 2.55 8.58
N PHE A 25 5.00 2.13 8.94
CA PHE A 25 5.58 2.45 10.25
C PHE A 25 6.74 3.45 10.15
N PRO A 26 7.98 3.05 9.80
CA PRO A 26 9.10 3.99 9.82
C PRO A 26 8.97 5.17 8.85
N LEU A 27 8.49 4.93 7.63
CA LEU A 27 8.42 5.95 6.59
C LEU A 27 7.17 6.83 6.66
N GLN A 28 6.14 6.41 7.40
CA GLN A 28 4.95 7.23 7.56
C GLN A 28 5.18 8.37 8.57
N GLY A 29 5.66 8.04 9.77
CA GLY A 29 5.82 8.98 10.87
C GLY A 29 4.49 9.45 11.45
N ASP A 30 4.56 10.15 12.59
CA ASP A 30 3.38 10.59 13.33
C ASP A 30 2.58 11.66 12.59
N TYR A 31 3.25 12.54 11.87
CA TYR A 31 2.59 13.62 11.13
C TYR A 31 1.63 13.05 10.07
N LEU A 32 2.13 12.19 9.17
CA LEU A 32 1.30 11.58 8.13
C LEU A 32 0.21 10.69 8.71
N ALA A 33 0.54 9.94 9.78
CA ALA A 33 -0.42 9.05 10.44
C ALA A 33 -1.66 9.81 10.94
N ARG A 34 -1.47 11.03 11.44
CA ARG A 34 -2.58 11.87 11.91
C ARG A 34 -3.22 12.67 10.78
N MET A 35 -2.40 13.33 9.97
CA MET A 35 -2.91 14.29 8.97
C MET A 35 -3.61 13.61 7.79
N LYS A 36 -3.35 12.35 7.52
CA LYS A 36 -4.11 11.61 6.50
C LYS A 36 -5.55 11.28 6.91
N CYS A 37 -5.89 11.49 8.18
CA CYS A 37 -7.26 11.37 8.68
C CYS A 37 -7.98 12.71 8.56
N ARG A 38 -9.07 12.76 7.80
CA ARG A 38 -9.83 13.98 7.54
C ARG A 38 -10.27 14.67 8.84
N SER A 39 -10.67 13.90 9.86
CA SER A 39 -11.13 14.44 11.14
C SER A 39 -10.01 15.03 11.99
N GLN A 40 -8.75 14.74 11.71
CA GLN A 40 -7.60 15.19 12.48
C GLN A 40 -6.74 16.23 11.76
N ALA A 41 -6.99 16.43 10.46
CA ALA A 41 -6.26 17.41 9.67
C ALA A 41 -6.62 18.83 10.06
N SER A 42 -5.63 19.73 10.02
CA SER A 42 -5.81 21.14 10.38
C SER A 42 -6.59 21.93 9.31
N MET A 43 -6.50 21.49 8.05
CA MET A 43 -7.17 22.10 6.91
C MET A 43 -7.69 21.03 5.95
N PRO A 44 -8.75 21.35 5.15
CA PRO A 44 -9.33 20.37 4.23
C PRO A 44 -8.35 19.78 3.20
N SER A 45 -7.39 20.56 2.69
CA SER A 45 -6.41 20.09 1.71
C SER A 45 -5.34 19.19 2.32
N GLU A 46 -5.09 19.32 3.61
CA GLU A 46 -3.99 18.63 4.28
C GLU A 46 -4.20 17.12 4.34
N TRP A 47 -5.41 16.67 4.62
CA TRP A 47 -5.68 15.23 4.68
C TRP A 47 -5.55 14.56 3.31
N ILE A 48 -5.96 15.24 2.24
CA ILE A 48 -5.85 14.72 0.87
C ILE A 48 -4.37 14.59 0.48
N ILE A 49 -3.59 15.63 0.74
CA ILE A 49 -2.15 15.64 0.43
C ILE A 49 -1.43 14.56 1.24
N SER A 50 -1.69 14.49 2.52
CA SER A 50 -1.03 13.53 3.41
C SER A 50 -1.40 12.09 3.08
N LEU A 51 -2.67 11.82 2.81
CA LEU A 51 -3.15 10.50 2.41
C LEU A 51 -2.55 10.08 1.06
N THR A 52 -2.50 11.00 0.10
CA THR A 52 -1.92 10.75 -1.21
C THR A 52 -0.42 10.52 -1.12
N ALA A 53 0.32 11.32 -0.34
CA ALA A 53 1.75 11.16 -0.13
C ALA A 53 2.07 9.78 0.48
N HIS A 54 1.34 9.38 1.51
CA HIS A 54 1.50 8.06 2.13
C HIS A 54 1.19 6.94 1.14
N SER A 55 0.11 7.05 0.39
CA SER A 55 -0.29 6.05 -0.61
C SER A 55 0.72 5.95 -1.76
N LEU A 56 1.38 7.06 -2.14
CA LEU A 56 2.46 7.05 -3.13
C LEU A 56 3.68 6.26 -2.64
N VAL A 57 4.03 6.37 -1.36
CA VAL A 57 5.14 5.58 -0.78
C VAL A 57 4.80 4.09 -0.87
N GLN A 58 3.58 3.71 -0.54
CA GLN A 58 3.11 2.33 -0.65
C GLN A 58 3.13 1.84 -2.10
N ALA A 59 2.67 2.68 -3.02
CA ALA A 59 2.70 2.38 -4.46
C ALA A 59 4.13 2.14 -4.95
N GLY A 60 5.08 2.96 -4.50
CA GLY A 60 6.50 2.79 -4.82
C GLY A 60 7.04 1.44 -4.35
N GLY A 61 6.67 1.04 -3.13
CA GLY A 61 7.04 -0.28 -2.60
C GLY A 61 6.51 -1.43 -3.46
N VAL A 62 5.25 -1.36 -3.86
CA VAL A 62 4.65 -2.38 -4.74
C VAL A 62 5.33 -2.40 -6.11
N TRP A 63 5.59 -1.23 -6.69
CA TRP A 63 6.29 -1.15 -7.98
C TRP A 63 7.69 -1.77 -7.90
N ILE A 64 8.46 -1.42 -6.87
CA ILE A 64 9.83 -1.95 -6.70
C ILE A 64 9.83 -3.47 -6.56
N VAL A 65 8.94 -4.01 -5.73
CA VAL A 65 8.86 -5.45 -5.47
C VAL A 65 8.35 -6.21 -6.70
N SER A 66 7.30 -5.70 -7.36
CA SER A 66 6.67 -6.40 -8.49
C SER A 66 7.39 -6.19 -9.82
N GLY A 67 8.09 -5.08 -9.97
CA GLY A 67 8.58 -4.63 -11.28
C GLY A 67 7.50 -4.05 -12.18
N SER A 68 6.27 -3.92 -11.69
CA SER A 68 5.11 -3.46 -12.46
C SER A 68 4.61 -2.10 -11.97
N ALA A 69 4.77 -1.08 -12.83
CA ALA A 69 4.19 0.24 -12.56
C ALA A 69 2.66 0.19 -12.49
N LEU A 70 2.03 -0.73 -13.23
CA LEU A 70 0.58 -0.91 -13.19
C LEU A 70 0.12 -1.37 -11.80
N LEU A 71 0.82 -2.33 -11.20
CA LEU A 71 0.51 -2.77 -9.84
C LEU A 71 0.78 -1.66 -8.82
N GLY A 72 1.83 -0.86 -9.03
CA GLY A 72 2.07 0.34 -8.21
C GLY A 72 0.91 1.31 -8.28
N ALA A 73 0.41 1.62 -9.47
CA ALA A 73 -0.74 2.50 -9.66
C ALA A 73 -2.03 1.91 -9.03
N THR A 74 -2.21 0.61 -9.15
CA THR A 74 -3.33 -0.10 -8.50
C THR A 74 -3.23 0.04 -6.97
N GLU A 75 -2.05 -0.15 -6.42
CA GLU A 75 -1.81 0.05 -4.98
C GLU A 75 -2.13 1.47 -4.55
N LEU A 76 -1.73 2.48 -5.33
CA LEU A 76 -2.06 3.87 -5.01
C LEU A 76 -3.56 4.04 -4.79
N CYS A 77 -4.38 3.53 -5.69
CA CYS A 77 -5.83 3.64 -5.60
C CYS A 77 -6.41 2.83 -4.44
N LEU A 78 -6.02 1.56 -4.31
CA LEU A 78 -6.55 0.67 -3.27
C LEU A 78 -6.10 1.10 -1.88
N HIS A 79 -4.83 1.46 -1.72
CA HIS A 79 -4.30 1.91 -0.44
C HIS A 79 -4.99 3.19 0.02
N TRP A 80 -5.17 4.14 -0.91
CA TRP A 80 -5.86 5.41 -0.66
C TRP A 80 -7.29 5.18 -0.15
N LEU A 81 -8.04 4.29 -0.82
CA LEU A 81 -9.42 3.97 -0.45
C LEU A 81 -9.52 3.24 0.89
N ILE A 82 -8.63 2.27 1.16
CA ILE A 82 -8.63 1.52 2.42
C ILE A 82 -8.30 2.44 3.59
N ASP A 83 -7.26 3.24 3.46
CA ASP A 83 -6.86 4.19 4.50
C ASP A 83 -7.94 5.25 4.75
N LEU A 84 -8.60 5.72 3.69
CA LEU A 84 -9.74 6.63 3.84
C LEU A 84 -10.86 5.97 4.65
N GLY A 85 -11.21 4.72 4.34
CA GLY A 85 -12.25 3.97 5.05
C GLY A 85 -11.94 3.82 6.54
N LYS A 86 -10.69 3.50 6.87
CA LYS A 86 -10.25 3.44 8.26
C LYS A 86 -10.33 4.80 8.94
N GLY A 87 -9.85 5.86 8.29
CA GLY A 87 -9.89 7.22 8.81
C GLY A 87 -11.31 7.73 9.06
N GLU A 88 -12.29 7.27 8.27
CA GLU A 88 -13.70 7.59 8.44
C GLU A 88 -14.41 6.68 9.46
N GLY A 89 -13.67 5.78 10.12
CA GLY A 89 -14.23 4.91 11.15
C GLY A 89 -15.05 3.73 10.64
N LYS A 90 -14.91 3.36 9.36
CA LYS A 90 -15.69 2.27 8.77
C LYS A 90 -15.24 0.90 9.24
N PHE A 91 -13.99 0.77 9.67
CA PHE A 91 -13.41 -0.45 10.21
C PHE A 91 -12.19 -0.10 11.06
N GLY A 92 -11.77 -1.05 11.91
CA GLY A 92 -10.66 -0.86 12.83
C GLY A 92 -9.29 -1.15 12.24
N TYR A 93 -8.28 -1.00 13.09
CA TYR A 93 -6.87 -1.17 12.72
C TYR A 93 -6.55 -2.56 12.17
N VAL A 94 -7.03 -3.63 12.83
CA VAL A 94 -6.74 -5.01 12.38
C VAL A 94 -7.34 -5.27 11.01
N THR A 95 -8.59 -4.87 10.79
CA THR A 95 -9.26 -5.03 9.49
C THR A 95 -8.51 -4.25 8.40
N ASP A 96 -8.07 -3.04 8.70
CA ASP A 96 -7.25 -2.22 7.80
C ASP A 96 -5.99 -2.98 7.36
N GLN A 97 -5.24 -3.52 8.30
CA GLN A 97 -4.01 -4.27 7.99
C GLN A 97 -4.29 -5.54 7.18
N LEU A 98 -5.36 -6.26 7.52
CA LEU A 98 -5.76 -7.46 6.77
C LEU A 98 -6.16 -7.13 5.33
N LEU A 99 -6.86 -6.01 5.10
CA LEU A 99 -7.23 -5.58 3.76
C LEU A 99 -5.99 -5.24 2.92
N HIS A 100 -5.00 -4.55 3.50
CA HIS A 100 -3.75 -4.25 2.81
C HIS A 100 -2.99 -5.52 2.44
N LEU A 101 -2.90 -6.49 3.36
CA LEU A 101 -2.24 -7.77 3.09
C LEU A 101 -2.99 -8.60 2.06
N ALA A 102 -4.33 -8.55 2.05
CA ALA A 102 -5.14 -9.21 1.02
C ALA A 102 -4.84 -8.64 -0.37
N CYS A 103 -4.63 -7.34 -0.50
CA CYS A 103 -4.20 -6.71 -1.75
C CYS A 103 -2.84 -7.26 -2.20
N LYS A 104 -1.89 -7.39 -1.27
CA LYS A 104 -0.56 -7.95 -1.58
C LYS A 104 -0.65 -9.40 -2.06
N LEU A 105 -1.50 -10.19 -1.43
CA LEU A 105 -1.75 -11.57 -1.87
C LEU A 105 -2.34 -11.60 -3.29
N ALA A 106 -3.28 -10.70 -3.59
CA ALA A 106 -3.84 -10.59 -4.94
C ALA A 106 -2.76 -10.24 -5.97
N TYR A 107 -1.82 -9.35 -5.64
CA TYR A 107 -0.69 -9.03 -6.53
C TYR A 107 0.20 -10.24 -6.80
N VAL A 108 0.48 -11.03 -5.77
CA VAL A 108 1.24 -12.28 -5.95
C VAL A 108 0.52 -13.21 -6.92
N ILE A 109 -0.79 -13.38 -6.75
CA ILE A 109 -1.60 -14.24 -7.60
C ILE A 109 -1.55 -13.79 -9.06
N VAL A 110 -1.76 -12.50 -9.35
CA VAL A 110 -1.74 -12.01 -10.73
C VAL A 110 -0.36 -12.11 -11.36
N LEU A 111 0.71 -11.94 -10.57
CA LEU A 111 2.09 -12.12 -11.05
C LEU A 111 2.40 -13.57 -11.37
N VAL A 112 2.03 -14.49 -10.48
CA VAL A 112 2.27 -15.94 -10.67
C VAL A 112 1.48 -16.47 -11.86
N LEU A 113 0.25 -15.98 -12.06
CA LEU A 113 -0.58 -16.38 -13.19
C LEU A 113 -0.17 -15.70 -14.51
N GLY A 114 0.77 -14.77 -14.48
CA GLY A 114 1.22 -14.05 -15.68
C GLY A 114 0.18 -13.09 -16.26
N ILE A 115 -0.81 -12.67 -15.47
CA ILE A 115 -1.86 -11.74 -15.91
C ILE A 115 -1.28 -10.35 -16.14
N VAL A 116 -0.28 -9.96 -15.34
CA VAL A 116 0.40 -8.68 -15.43
C VAL A 116 1.85 -8.93 -15.87
N ALA A 117 2.26 -8.24 -16.93
CA ALA A 117 3.64 -8.29 -17.40
C ALA A 117 4.57 -7.49 -16.48
N VAL A 118 5.78 -7.99 -16.35
CA VAL A 118 6.81 -7.38 -15.50
C VAL A 118 7.95 -6.87 -16.37
#